data_b8d0d71b12a56d171e15c0458eb7099f
#
_entry.id   b8d0d71b12a56d171e15c0458eb7099f
#
_cell.length_a   1.000
_cell.length_b   1.000
_cell.length_c   1.000
_cell.angle_alpha   90.00
_cell.angle_beta   90.00
_cell.angle_gamma   90.00
#
_symmetry.space_group_name_H-M   'P 1'
#
loop_
_entity.id
_entity.type
_entity.pdbx_description
1 polymer ?
#
loop_
_entity_poly.entity_id
_entity_poly.type
_entity_poly.pdbx_seq_one_letter_code
_entity_poly.pdbx_strand_id
1 'polypeptide(L)'
;MTREEWLQRAVEMLDAELFKGDLDLLNHKFQINCGICPGKKMTTTIQPYDGEAVRLEAFFPTTISVNHQIGDVEEMIGWLARECIFAFFNEKSVNKRSKRLFEKYYFEAPFTSYNPSTTLVDIISLVYKKMIKEYGKFPGETVVVYPKTKKEGKKNTLVAFCPDCGYEVKVTRKMYDKHGQALPTCFCGSKMALDCEDEKENQ
;
A
#
# COMPACT_ATOMS: atom_id res chain seq x y z
N MET A 1 -27.19 -2.17 -1.54
CA MET A 1 -25.94 -2.83 -1.10
C MET A 1 -24.91 -1.77 -0.81
N THR A 2 -24.28 -1.79 0.35
CA THR A 2 -23.18 -0.89 0.72
C THR A 2 -21.87 -1.32 0.05
N ARG A 3 -20.82 -0.47 0.13
CA ARG A 3 -19.49 -0.83 -0.39
C ARG A 3 -18.89 -2.01 0.35
N GLU A 4 -19.05 -2.01 1.66
CA GLU A 4 -18.60 -3.08 2.54
C GLU A 4 -19.27 -4.41 2.22
N GLU A 5 -20.60 -4.40 2.04
CA GLU A 5 -21.35 -5.58 1.62
C GLU A 5 -20.88 -6.09 0.27
N TRP A 6 -20.66 -5.20 -0.71
CA TRP A 6 -20.18 -5.59 -2.02
C TRP A 6 -18.79 -6.24 -1.95
N LEU A 7 -17.88 -5.66 -1.15
CA LEU A 7 -16.54 -6.22 -0.96
C LEU A 7 -16.57 -7.54 -0.20
N GLN A 8 -17.48 -7.69 0.75
CA GLN A 8 -17.68 -8.97 1.45
C GLN A 8 -18.09 -10.06 0.46
N ARG A 9 -19.00 -9.77 -0.49
CA ARG A 9 -19.36 -10.71 -1.57
C ARG A 9 -18.18 -10.98 -2.51
N ALA A 10 -17.34 -9.97 -2.76
CA ALA A 10 -16.12 -10.18 -3.54
C ALA A 10 -15.15 -11.15 -2.86
N VAL A 11 -15.04 -11.11 -1.52
CA VAL A 11 -14.25 -12.11 -0.77
C VAL A 11 -14.82 -13.51 -0.90
N GLU A 12 -16.14 -13.67 -0.79
CA GLU A 12 -16.81 -14.97 -0.98
C GLU A 12 -16.52 -15.53 -2.39
N MET A 13 -16.56 -14.66 -3.40
CA MET A 13 -16.24 -15.03 -4.78
C MET A 13 -14.75 -15.35 -4.97
N LEU A 14 -13.85 -14.60 -4.33
CA LEU A 14 -12.41 -14.89 -4.32
C LEU A 14 -12.12 -16.22 -3.63
N ASP A 15 -12.81 -16.54 -2.55
CA ASP A 15 -12.66 -17.82 -1.86
C ASP A 15 -13.03 -18.99 -2.79
N ALA A 16 -14.12 -18.84 -3.53
CA ALA A 16 -14.56 -19.85 -4.49
C ALA A 16 -13.64 -19.97 -5.73
N GLU A 17 -13.26 -18.85 -6.33
CA GLU A 17 -12.60 -18.85 -7.65
C GLU A 17 -11.07 -18.90 -7.57
N LEU A 18 -10.47 -18.17 -6.63
CA LEU A 18 -9.02 -18.10 -6.47
C LEU A 18 -8.50 -19.07 -5.42
N PHE A 19 -9.07 -19.04 -4.22
CA PHE A 19 -8.55 -19.80 -3.08
C PHE A 19 -9.11 -21.22 -3.01
N LYS A 20 -10.21 -21.53 -3.72
CA LYS A 20 -10.85 -22.86 -3.77
C LYS A 20 -11.24 -23.40 -2.40
N GLY A 21 -11.58 -22.50 -1.46
CA GLY A 21 -11.89 -22.84 -0.08
C GLY A 21 -10.67 -23.14 0.81
N ASP A 22 -9.46 -23.07 0.27
CA ASP A 22 -8.23 -23.40 1.02
C ASP A 22 -7.97 -22.49 2.21
N LEU A 23 -8.42 -21.24 2.14
CA LEU A 23 -8.24 -20.25 3.21
C LEU A 23 -9.39 -20.20 4.19
N ASP A 24 -10.48 -20.94 3.89
CA ASP A 24 -11.70 -20.95 4.72
C ASP A 24 -12.15 -19.53 5.15
N LEU A 25 -12.08 -18.60 4.18
CA LEU A 25 -12.31 -17.17 4.45
C LEU A 25 -13.73 -16.90 4.97
N LEU A 26 -14.69 -17.77 4.64
CA LEU A 26 -16.07 -17.65 5.08
C LEU A 26 -16.21 -17.86 6.60
N ASN A 27 -15.36 -18.71 7.19
CA ASN A 27 -15.33 -18.97 8.62
C ASN A 27 -14.36 -18.04 9.36
N HIS A 28 -13.45 -17.35 8.65
CA HIS A 28 -12.58 -16.35 9.24
C HIS A 28 -13.38 -15.08 9.50
N LYS A 29 -13.47 -14.71 10.77
CA LYS A 29 -14.13 -13.46 11.18
C LYS A 29 -13.20 -12.28 10.90
N PHE A 30 -13.30 -11.70 9.72
CA PHE A 30 -12.70 -10.40 9.43
C PHE A 30 -13.78 -9.42 8.98
N GLN A 31 -13.52 -8.14 9.20
CA GLN A 31 -14.38 -7.05 8.78
C GLN A 31 -13.73 -6.28 7.64
N ILE A 32 -14.54 -5.87 6.69
CA ILE A 32 -14.12 -4.95 5.65
C ILE A 32 -14.66 -3.57 6.01
N ASN A 33 -13.79 -2.58 5.95
CA ASN A 33 -14.14 -1.19 6.21
C ASN A 33 -13.67 -0.31 5.04
N CYS A 34 -14.59 0.47 4.47
CA CYS A 34 -14.27 1.44 3.44
C CYS A 34 -14.01 2.81 4.08
N GLY A 35 -12.75 3.22 4.13
CA GLY A 35 -12.36 4.45 4.78
C GLY A 35 -11.13 5.09 4.16
N ILE A 36 -10.60 6.10 4.84
CA ILE A 36 -9.38 6.77 4.43
C ILE A 36 -8.19 5.97 4.94
N CYS A 37 -7.40 5.40 4.01
CA CYS A 37 -6.13 4.74 4.32
C CYS A 37 -4.99 5.66 3.87
N PRO A 38 -4.45 6.53 4.73
CA PRO A 38 -3.43 7.49 4.34
C PRO A 38 -2.22 6.81 3.70
N GLY A 39 -1.93 7.18 2.44
CA GLY A 39 -0.77 6.69 1.70
C GLY A 39 -0.81 5.23 1.25
N LYS A 40 -1.93 4.51 1.48
CA LYS A 40 -2.09 3.10 1.07
C LYS A 40 -3.39 2.90 0.31
N LYS A 41 -3.39 1.94 -0.63
CA LYS A 41 -4.60 1.53 -1.35
C LYS A 41 -5.48 0.66 -0.45
N MET A 42 -4.85 -0.25 0.31
CA MET A 42 -5.51 -1.16 1.24
C MET A 42 -4.56 -1.53 2.38
N THR A 43 -5.07 -1.88 3.52
CA THR A 43 -4.25 -2.33 4.65
C THR A 43 -5.03 -3.27 5.56
N THR A 44 -4.39 -4.33 6.00
CA THR A 44 -4.88 -5.23 7.05
C THR A 44 -4.47 -4.68 8.41
N THR A 45 -5.45 -4.45 9.26
CA THR A 45 -5.22 -4.05 10.65
C THR A 45 -5.60 -5.22 11.55
N ILE A 46 -4.63 -5.64 12.35
CA ILE A 46 -4.83 -6.66 13.38
C ILE A 46 -4.99 -5.91 14.68
N GLN A 47 -6.10 -6.09 15.35
CA GLN A 47 -6.26 -5.53 16.69
C GLN A 47 -5.32 -6.29 17.64
N PRO A 48 -4.53 -5.59 18.47
CA PRO A 48 -3.69 -6.25 19.45
C PRO A 48 -4.58 -7.00 20.44
N TYR A 49 -4.16 -8.21 20.76
CA TYR A 49 -4.77 -9.01 21.80
C TYR A 49 -4.55 -8.31 23.14
N ASP A 50 -5.63 -7.83 23.76
CA ASP A 50 -5.61 -7.32 25.12
C ASP A 50 -5.90 -8.50 26.06
N GLY A 51 -4.91 -8.93 26.83
CA GLY A 51 -4.93 -10.17 27.61
C GLY A 51 -6.09 -10.32 28.59
N GLU A 52 -6.82 -9.25 28.89
CA GLU A 52 -8.03 -9.29 29.72
C GLU A 52 -9.31 -9.73 28.96
N ALA A 53 -9.32 -9.62 27.62
CA ALA A 53 -10.49 -9.97 26.81
C ALA A 53 -10.70 -11.48 26.60
N VAL A 54 -9.82 -12.33 27.13
CA VAL A 54 -9.88 -13.80 26.98
C VAL A 54 -11.12 -14.44 27.60
N ARG A 55 -11.81 -13.75 28.47
CA ARG A 55 -12.96 -14.34 29.20
C ARG A 55 -14.30 -14.26 28.47
N LEU A 56 -14.39 -13.55 27.40
CA LEU A 56 -15.63 -13.37 26.65
C LEU A 56 -15.31 -13.61 25.15
N GLU A 57 -15.38 -14.78 24.63
CA GLU A 57 -15.48 -15.23 23.23
C GLU A 57 -15.46 -14.12 22.12
N ALA A 58 -14.93 -12.95 22.43
CA ALA A 58 -14.82 -11.80 21.55
C ALA A 58 -13.53 -11.96 20.72
N PHE A 59 -13.58 -12.79 19.70
CA PHE A 59 -12.66 -12.73 18.60
C PHE A 59 -12.75 -11.32 18.00
N PHE A 60 -11.76 -10.49 18.23
CA PHE A 60 -11.65 -9.22 17.52
C PHE A 60 -11.34 -9.51 16.06
N PRO A 61 -12.24 -9.19 15.15
CA PRO A 61 -12.03 -9.53 13.76
C PRO A 61 -10.84 -8.72 13.20
N THR A 62 -9.98 -9.38 12.45
CA THR A 62 -9.02 -8.70 11.60
C THR A 62 -9.79 -7.76 10.68
N THR A 63 -9.37 -6.50 10.59
CA THR A 63 -10.02 -5.51 9.74
C THR A 63 -9.21 -5.27 8.48
N ILE A 64 -9.83 -5.45 7.32
CA ILE A 64 -9.29 -5.03 6.03
C ILE A 64 -9.87 -3.66 5.72
N SER A 65 -9.03 -2.62 5.75
CA SER A 65 -9.43 -1.27 5.41
C SER A 65 -9.12 -0.99 3.95
N VAL A 66 -10.14 -0.66 3.18
CA VAL A 66 -10.07 -0.37 1.75
C VAL A 66 -10.15 1.12 1.53
N ASN A 67 -9.19 1.69 0.79
CA ASN A 67 -9.22 3.11 0.46
C ASN A 67 -10.29 3.38 -0.61
N HIS A 68 -11.21 4.27 -0.30
CA HIS A 68 -12.28 4.69 -1.23
C HIS A 68 -11.77 5.40 -2.50
N GLN A 69 -10.49 5.76 -2.57
CA GLN A 69 -9.85 6.43 -3.71
C GLN A 69 -9.24 5.47 -4.74
N ILE A 70 -9.50 4.17 -4.63
CA ILE A 70 -9.05 3.22 -5.65
C ILE A 70 -9.96 3.39 -6.88
N GLY A 71 -9.39 3.88 -7.99
CA GLY A 71 -10.15 4.18 -9.20
C GLY A 71 -10.49 2.96 -10.06
N ASP A 72 -9.73 1.87 -9.92
CA ASP A 72 -9.93 0.63 -10.66
C ASP A 72 -10.44 -0.47 -9.74
N VAL A 73 -11.65 -0.95 -10.04
CA VAL A 73 -12.33 -1.97 -9.22
C VAL A 73 -11.69 -3.34 -9.37
N GLU A 74 -11.18 -3.70 -10.56
CA GLU A 74 -10.45 -4.96 -10.75
C GLU A 74 -9.15 -4.95 -9.93
N GLU A 75 -8.40 -3.86 -10.00
CA GLU A 75 -7.20 -3.69 -9.17
C GLU A 75 -7.55 -3.75 -7.67
N MET A 76 -8.69 -3.17 -7.27
CA MET A 76 -9.17 -3.23 -5.89
C MET A 76 -9.46 -4.66 -5.43
N ILE A 77 -10.10 -5.50 -6.27
CA ILE A 77 -10.32 -6.92 -5.97
C ILE A 77 -8.98 -7.66 -5.83
N GLY A 78 -8.00 -7.35 -6.68
CA GLY A 78 -6.66 -7.92 -6.58
C GLY A 78 -5.94 -7.55 -5.29
N TRP A 79 -6.02 -6.29 -4.85
CA TRP A 79 -5.52 -5.87 -3.55
C TRP A 79 -6.27 -6.57 -2.40
N LEU A 80 -7.60 -6.74 -2.53
CA LEU A 80 -8.40 -7.46 -1.55
C LEU A 80 -7.95 -8.91 -1.41
N ALA A 81 -7.70 -9.60 -2.52
CA ALA A 81 -7.17 -10.96 -2.50
C ALA A 81 -5.83 -11.05 -1.76
N ARG A 82 -4.94 -10.08 -1.97
CA ARG A 82 -3.66 -9.99 -1.25
C ARG A 82 -3.87 -9.81 0.26
N GLU A 83 -4.74 -8.91 0.66
CA GLU A 83 -5.01 -8.66 2.08
C GLU A 83 -5.73 -9.83 2.77
N CYS A 84 -6.54 -10.60 2.03
CA CYS A 84 -7.12 -11.85 2.55
C CYS A 84 -6.03 -12.87 2.98
N ILE A 85 -4.91 -12.97 2.24
CA ILE A 85 -3.80 -13.84 2.62
C ILE A 85 -3.16 -13.34 3.93
N PHE A 86 -2.98 -12.03 4.11
CA PHE A 86 -2.48 -11.49 5.38
C PHE A 86 -3.47 -11.70 6.54
N ALA A 87 -4.76 -11.47 6.28
CA ALA A 87 -5.80 -11.67 7.28
C ALA A 87 -5.87 -13.13 7.75
N PHE A 88 -5.75 -14.08 6.83
CA PHE A 88 -5.73 -15.51 7.14
C PHE A 88 -4.62 -15.89 8.13
N PHE A 89 -3.43 -15.33 7.98
CA PHE A 89 -2.32 -15.58 8.89
C PHE A 89 -2.27 -14.67 10.11
N ASN A 90 -3.16 -13.70 10.18
CA ASN A 90 -3.08 -12.62 11.18
C ASN A 90 -1.71 -11.89 11.13
N GLU A 91 -1.25 -11.54 9.93
CA GLU A 91 0.06 -10.94 9.67
C GLU A 91 -0.06 -9.54 9.05
N LYS A 92 0.94 -8.71 9.26
CA LYS A 92 1.03 -7.34 8.68
C LYS A 92 2.11 -7.20 7.62
N SER A 93 2.91 -8.22 7.44
CA SER A 93 4.06 -8.18 6.53
C SER A 93 4.35 -9.54 5.93
N VAL A 94 5.03 -9.53 4.80
CA VAL A 94 5.43 -10.76 4.09
C VAL A 94 6.44 -11.54 4.92
N ASN A 95 6.12 -12.79 5.22
CA ASN A 95 7.03 -13.74 5.84
C ASN A 95 7.13 -15.03 5.00
N LYS A 96 7.83 -16.04 5.51
CA LYS A 96 8.04 -17.31 4.80
C LYS A 96 6.74 -18.08 4.52
N ARG A 97 5.72 -17.95 5.39
CA ARG A 97 4.43 -18.66 5.24
C ARG A 97 3.56 -17.95 4.21
N SER A 98 3.34 -16.65 4.38
CA SER A 98 2.55 -15.85 3.45
C SER A 98 3.18 -15.81 2.05
N LYS A 99 4.51 -15.79 1.93
CA LYS A 99 5.22 -15.87 0.66
C LYS A 99 4.82 -17.12 -0.15
N ARG A 100 4.76 -18.29 0.49
CA ARG A 100 4.34 -19.53 -0.20
C ARG A 100 2.91 -19.46 -0.73
N LEU A 101 2.01 -18.83 0.01
CA LEU A 101 0.64 -18.63 -0.48
C LEU A 101 0.56 -17.59 -1.58
N PHE A 102 1.32 -16.51 -1.50
CA PHE A 102 1.40 -15.57 -2.61
C PHE A 102 1.84 -16.26 -3.89
N GLU A 103 2.89 -17.06 -3.85
CA GLU A 103 3.35 -17.86 -4.99
C GLU A 103 2.29 -18.87 -5.46
N LYS A 104 1.62 -19.56 -4.53
CA LYS A 104 0.55 -20.52 -4.82
C LYS A 104 -0.62 -19.87 -5.57
N TYR A 105 -0.98 -18.63 -5.20
CA TYR A 105 -2.12 -17.90 -5.77
C TYR A 105 -1.69 -16.86 -6.82
N TYR A 106 -0.60 -17.12 -7.49
CA TYR A 106 -0.16 -16.41 -8.70
C TYR A 106 0.23 -14.95 -8.49
N PHE A 107 0.65 -14.57 -7.29
CA PHE A 107 1.34 -13.30 -7.07
C PHE A 107 2.82 -13.45 -7.39
N GLU A 108 3.41 -12.42 -7.97
CA GLU A 108 4.83 -12.34 -8.30
C GLU A 108 5.59 -11.43 -7.32
N ALA A 109 6.91 -11.65 -7.21
CA ALA A 109 7.76 -10.76 -6.44
C ALA A 109 7.89 -9.36 -7.10
N PRO A 110 8.00 -8.28 -6.33
CA PRO A 110 8.04 -8.23 -4.86
C PRO A 110 6.64 -8.31 -4.23
N PHE A 111 6.45 -9.18 -3.23
CA PHE A 111 5.16 -9.37 -2.54
C PHE A 111 4.77 -8.23 -1.59
N THR A 112 5.61 -7.21 -1.46
CA THR A 112 5.32 -5.99 -0.66
C THR A 112 4.30 -5.07 -1.34
N SER A 113 4.05 -5.27 -2.64
CA SER A 113 3.06 -4.57 -3.44
C SER A 113 2.13 -5.56 -4.14
N TYR A 114 1.05 -5.07 -4.71
CA TYR A 114 0.22 -5.87 -5.61
C TYR A 114 0.97 -6.05 -6.93
N ASN A 115 1.42 -7.26 -7.18
CA ASN A 115 2.13 -7.65 -8.39
C ASN A 115 1.56 -8.98 -8.88
N PRO A 116 0.49 -8.94 -9.69
CA PRO A 116 -0.18 -10.14 -10.17
C PRO A 116 0.53 -10.73 -11.38
N SER A 117 0.54 -12.07 -11.49
CA SER A 117 0.80 -12.74 -12.77
C SER A 117 -0.37 -12.54 -13.73
N THR A 118 -0.18 -12.88 -15.00
CA THR A 118 -1.27 -12.88 -16.00
C THR A 118 -2.44 -13.77 -15.58
N THR A 119 -2.15 -14.94 -15.04
CA THR A 119 -3.18 -15.87 -14.53
C THR A 119 -4.02 -15.25 -13.41
N LEU A 120 -3.38 -14.52 -12.46
CA LEU A 120 -4.13 -13.85 -11.41
C LEU A 120 -5.01 -12.74 -11.98
N VAL A 121 -4.52 -11.97 -12.94
CA VAL A 121 -5.30 -10.92 -13.62
C VAL A 121 -6.55 -11.52 -14.27
N ASP A 122 -6.43 -12.65 -14.97
CA ASP A 122 -7.55 -13.31 -15.61
C ASP A 122 -8.61 -13.79 -14.59
N ILE A 123 -8.15 -14.37 -13.46
CA ILE A 123 -9.05 -14.79 -12.37
C ILE A 123 -9.76 -13.58 -11.74
N ILE A 124 -9.05 -12.50 -11.47
CA ILE A 124 -9.64 -11.28 -10.92
C ILE A 124 -10.68 -10.68 -11.87
N SER A 125 -10.39 -10.65 -13.18
CA SER A 125 -11.33 -10.19 -14.19
C SER A 125 -12.60 -11.07 -14.26
N LEU A 126 -12.44 -12.40 -14.10
CA LEU A 126 -13.56 -13.32 -13.99
C LEU A 126 -14.42 -13.04 -12.74
N VAL A 127 -13.78 -12.89 -11.59
CA VAL A 127 -14.46 -12.52 -10.33
C VAL A 127 -15.23 -11.22 -10.50
N TYR A 128 -14.60 -10.18 -11.03
CA TYR A 128 -15.26 -8.89 -11.27
C TYR A 128 -16.48 -9.00 -12.18
N LYS A 129 -16.37 -9.73 -13.30
CA LYS A 129 -17.50 -9.97 -14.22
C LYS A 129 -18.66 -10.70 -13.53
N LYS A 130 -18.37 -11.71 -12.69
CA LYS A 130 -19.39 -12.41 -11.90
C LYS A 130 -20.03 -11.48 -10.89
N MET A 131 -19.24 -10.66 -10.17
CA MET A 131 -19.74 -9.66 -9.22
C MET A 131 -20.70 -8.68 -9.88
N ILE A 132 -20.33 -8.12 -11.06
CA ILE A 132 -21.23 -7.21 -11.80
C ILE A 132 -22.54 -7.92 -12.19
N LYS A 133 -22.46 -9.16 -12.65
CA LYS A 133 -23.63 -9.93 -13.08
C LYS A 133 -24.59 -10.21 -11.92
N GLU A 134 -24.09 -10.54 -10.75
CA GLU A 134 -24.89 -10.99 -9.61
C GLU A 134 -25.31 -9.82 -8.71
N TYR A 135 -24.44 -8.85 -8.48
CA TYR A 135 -24.62 -7.79 -7.49
C TYR A 135 -24.61 -6.37 -8.07
N GLY A 136 -24.36 -6.24 -9.37
CA GLY A 136 -24.23 -4.95 -10.04
C GLY A 136 -22.85 -4.33 -9.85
N LYS A 137 -22.70 -3.09 -10.37
CA LYS A 137 -21.45 -2.34 -10.28
C LYS A 137 -21.12 -1.96 -8.84
N PHE A 138 -19.81 -1.82 -8.57
CA PHE A 138 -19.34 -1.38 -7.26
C PHE A 138 -19.98 -0.03 -6.87
N PRO A 139 -20.58 0.08 -5.68
CA PRO A 139 -21.20 1.32 -5.23
C PRO A 139 -20.15 2.41 -5.01
N GLY A 140 -20.09 3.39 -5.90
CA GLY A 140 -19.13 4.49 -5.81
C GLY A 140 -18.06 4.53 -6.92
N GLU A 141 -18.29 3.85 -8.02
CA GLU A 141 -17.48 3.95 -9.25
C GLU A 141 -17.35 5.38 -9.79
N THR A 142 -18.21 6.30 -9.33
CA THR A 142 -18.17 7.73 -9.61
C THR A 142 -17.36 8.53 -8.57
N VAL A 143 -16.46 7.91 -7.86
CA VAL A 143 -15.60 8.62 -6.91
C VAL A 143 -14.72 9.59 -7.68
N VAL A 144 -14.93 10.87 -7.44
CA VAL A 144 -14.08 11.96 -7.90
C VAL A 144 -12.65 11.62 -7.51
N VAL A 145 -11.84 11.29 -8.51
CA VAL A 145 -10.39 11.15 -8.32
C VAL A 145 -9.89 12.55 -7.98
N TYR A 146 -9.72 12.85 -6.71
CA TYR A 146 -9.00 14.06 -6.33
C TYR A 146 -7.60 13.93 -6.93
N PRO A 147 -7.22 14.83 -7.85
CA PRO A 147 -5.87 14.80 -8.37
C PRO A 147 -4.95 14.81 -7.14
N LYS A 148 -4.05 13.84 -7.07
CA LYS A 148 -2.99 13.89 -6.08
C LYS A 148 -2.27 15.20 -6.35
N THR A 149 -2.53 16.22 -5.56
CA THR A 149 -1.59 17.32 -5.44
C THR A 149 -0.30 16.65 -5.01
N LYS A 150 0.63 16.49 -5.95
CA LYS A 150 2.01 16.19 -5.60
C LYS A 150 2.36 17.30 -4.62
N LYS A 151 2.34 17.01 -3.32
CA LYS A 151 3.12 17.80 -2.40
C LYS A 151 4.52 17.60 -2.92
N GLU A 152 5.05 18.60 -3.59
CA GLU A 152 6.47 18.67 -3.86
C GLU A 152 7.12 18.59 -2.49
N GLY A 153 7.51 17.36 -2.13
CA GLY A 153 8.22 17.11 -0.90
C GLY A 153 9.51 17.93 -1.03
N LYS A 154 9.72 18.90 -0.16
CA LYS A 154 11.00 19.62 -0.09
C LYS A 154 12.06 18.52 -0.14
N LYS A 155 12.89 18.54 -1.17
CA LYS A 155 14.00 17.60 -1.32
C LYS A 155 14.81 17.67 -0.03
N ASN A 156 14.78 16.60 0.77
CA ASN A 156 15.51 16.56 2.05
C ASN A 156 17.03 16.51 1.86
N THR A 157 17.47 16.49 0.59
CA THR A 157 18.87 16.34 0.22
C THR A 157 19.22 17.47 -0.76
N LEU A 158 20.24 18.23 -0.44
CA LEU A 158 20.83 19.25 -1.27
C LEU A 158 22.05 18.64 -2.00
N VAL A 159 22.32 19.07 -3.20
CA VAL A 159 23.55 18.71 -3.93
C VAL A 159 24.51 19.89 -3.86
N ALA A 160 25.66 19.70 -3.25
CA ALA A 160 26.74 20.66 -3.26
C ALA A 160 27.80 20.21 -4.25
N PHE A 161 28.31 21.12 -5.05
CA PHE A 161 29.34 20.87 -6.04
C PHE A 161 30.58 21.75 -5.81
N CYS A 162 31.72 21.25 -6.22
CA CYS A 162 32.97 22.01 -6.19
C CYS A 162 33.15 22.75 -7.52
N PRO A 163 33.24 24.07 -7.53
CA PRO A 163 33.41 24.84 -8.79
C PRO A 163 34.75 24.56 -9.51
N ASP A 164 35.77 24.10 -8.76
CA ASP A 164 37.11 23.94 -9.34
C ASP A 164 37.34 22.54 -9.93
N CYS A 165 36.83 21.47 -9.27
CA CYS A 165 37.06 20.10 -9.73
C CYS A 165 35.81 19.32 -10.14
N GLY A 166 34.62 19.93 -10.02
CA GLY A 166 33.34 19.29 -10.37
C GLY A 166 32.87 18.18 -9.42
N TYR A 167 33.55 17.97 -8.28
CA TYR A 167 33.14 16.95 -7.33
C TYR A 167 31.80 17.31 -6.67
N GLU A 168 30.88 16.34 -6.63
CA GLU A 168 29.55 16.52 -6.05
C GLU A 168 29.39 15.72 -4.74
N VAL A 169 28.66 16.29 -3.77
CA VAL A 169 28.31 15.61 -2.54
C VAL A 169 26.86 15.91 -2.17
N LYS A 170 26.16 14.89 -1.69
CA LYS A 170 24.79 15.03 -1.17
C LYS A 170 24.82 15.39 0.31
N VAL A 171 24.25 16.54 0.65
CA VAL A 171 24.12 17.05 2.02
C VAL A 171 22.65 17.02 2.42
N THR A 172 22.32 16.47 3.60
CA THR A 172 20.94 16.53 4.05
C THR A 172 20.59 17.96 4.49
N ARG A 173 19.38 18.45 4.15
CA ARG A 173 18.91 19.79 4.55
C ARG A 173 19.03 19.99 6.06
N LYS A 174 18.72 18.97 6.87
CA LYS A 174 18.88 18.99 8.31
C LYS A 174 20.33 19.27 8.77
N MET A 175 21.32 18.71 8.08
CA MET A 175 22.75 18.96 8.40
C MET A 175 23.15 20.36 7.96
N TYR A 176 22.72 20.80 6.79
CA TYR A 176 22.96 22.15 6.28
C TYR A 176 22.42 23.21 7.22
N ASP A 177 21.17 23.08 7.68
CA ASP A 177 20.54 24.03 8.61
C ASP A 177 21.20 23.99 9.99
N LYS A 178 21.54 22.78 10.49
CA LYS A 178 22.21 22.61 11.79
C LYS A 178 23.58 23.29 11.87
N HIS A 179 24.30 23.34 10.78
CA HIS A 179 25.64 23.92 10.67
C HIS A 179 25.63 25.38 10.15
N GLY A 180 24.52 26.09 10.30
CA GLY A 180 24.43 27.51 9.91
C GLY A 180 24.58 27.72 8.40
N GLN A 181 24.07 26.77 7.59
CA GLN A 181 24.14 26.80 6.13
C GLN A 181 25.57 26.69 5.59
N ALA A 182 26.51 26.19 6.38
CA ALA A 182 27.87 25.94 5.94
C ALA A 182 27.96 24.67 5.08
N LEU A 183 28.60 24.78 3.93
CA LEU A 183 28.91 23.67 3.05
C LEU A 183 30.28 23.08 3.36
N PRO A 184 30.52 21.79 3.08
CA PRO A 184 31.82 21.18 3.28
C PRO A 184 32.88 21.80 2.36
N THR A 185 34.14 21.65 2.72
CA THR A 185 35.26 21.99 1.84
C THR A 185 35.61 20.77 0.99
N CYS A 186 35.84 20.96 -0.29
CA CYS A 186 36.26 19.91 -1.19
C CYS A 186 37.67 19.42 -0.86
N PHE A 187 38.00 18.20 -1.24
CA PHE A 187 39.37 17.63 -1.11
C PHE A 187 40.44 18.43 -1.85
N CYS A 188 40.08 19.20 -2.89
CA CYS A 188 40.98 20.14 -3.57
C CYS A 188 41.22 21.43 -2.79
N GLY A 189 40.56 21.62 -1.63
CA GLY A 189 40.70 22.82 -0.80
C GLY A 189 39.69 23.93 -1.06
N SER A 190 38.88 23.80 -2.11
CA SER A 190 37.89 24.82 -2.50
C SER A 190 36.59 24.69 -1.73
N LYS A 191 35.90 25.82 -1.47
CA LYS A 191 34.56 25.82 -0.87
C LYS A 191 33.55 25.30 -1.87
N MET A 192 32.70 24.40 -1.44
CA MET A 192 31.58 23.89 -2.24
C MET A 192 30.44 24.91 -2.32
N ALA A 193 29.67 24.88 -3.42
CA ALA A 193 28.49 25.70 -3.65
C ALA A 193 27.27 24.80 -3.85
N LEU A 194 26.06 25.34 -3.58
CA LEU A 194 24.81 24.65 -3.95
C LEU A 194 24.52 24.81 -5.44
N ASP A 195 23.86 23.79 -6.02
CA ASP A 195 23.35 23.91 -7.39
C ASP A 195 22.22 24.96 -7.42
N CYS A 196 22.26 25.86 -8.41
CA CYS A 196 21.36 27.00 -8.52
C CYS A 196 19.85 26.63 -8.64
N GLU A 197 19.53 25.35 -8.90
CA GLU A 197 18.15 24.88 -8.90
C GLU A 197 17.56 24.80 -7.48
N ASP A 198 18.38 24.65 -6.47
CA ASP A 198 17.94 24.51 -5.06
C ASP A 198 17.76 25.85 -4.34
N GLU A 199 18.23 26.97 -4.90
CA GLU A 199 18.11 28.31 -4.30
C GLU A 199 16.76 28.99 -4.55
N LYS A 200 16.04 28.61 -5.61
CA LYS A 200 14.76 29.25 -6.00
C LYS A 200 13.56 28.89 -5.12
N GLU A 201 13.69 27.89 -4.25
CA GLU A 201 12.61 27.46 -3.35
C GLU A 201 12.58 28.20 -2.00
N ASN A 202 13.45 29.16 -1.77
CA ASN A 202 13.61 29.86 -0.47
C ASN A 202 13.22 31.35 -0.48
N GLN A 203 12.54 31.86 -1.53
CA GLN A 203 12.00 33.23 -1.53
C GLN A 203 10.48 33.27 -1.42
#